data_453b6f942e765d494f2fa9c0afd599ba
#
_entry.id   453b6f942e765d494f2fa9c0afd599ba
#
_cell.length_a   1.000
_cell.length_b   1.000
_cell.length_c   1.000
_cell.angle_alpha   90.00
_cell.angle_beta   90.00
_cell.angle_gamma   90.00
#
_symmetry.space_group_name_H-M   'P 1'
#
loop_
_entity.id
_entity.type
_entity.pdbx_description
1 polymer ?
#
loop_
_entity_poly.entity_id
_entity_poly.type
_entity_poly.pdbx_seq_one_letter_code
_entity_poly.pdbx_strand_id
1 'polypeptide(L)'
;MKAYITKIAYVLPEKVSENPKNRLTKKTGILSRHICSDDEIASDLAMRAAEKLFGEGVDKTDVDYLLLCTQSPDYYLPTTACILQDKLGLSNECGAVDINLGCSGYIYGLSIVKGLIESGQCKKVLFLTAETYSKYINEKDNTVLPLFGDAGTATIIEAVDTEDNGLEGFVLGTNGAGYQNLIVPVGGMRQRMQDTELNEQTDEYGNYRTNRDLYMHGSAISDFALDVVPKTVDKILAKTGMKKNEVDYFVFHQANKFMLQFLQMKCDLLDYPYWNDVKEYGNTVSCSIPIA
;
A
#
# COMPACT_ATOMS: atom_id res chain seq x y z
N MET A 1 -14.99 -15.83 -17.78
CA MET A 1 -14.84 -14.51 -17.14
C MET A 1 -13.41 -14.30 -16.71
N LYS A 2 -12.87 -13.12 -16.96
CA LYS A 2 -11.53 -12.68 -16.52
C LYS A 2 -11.68 -11.46 -15.61
N ALA A 3 -10.77 -11.27 -14.67
CA ALA A 3 -10.76 -10.12 -13.79
C ALA A 3 -9.98 -8.95 -14.46
N TYR A 4 -10.61 -7.78 -14.58
CA TYR A 4 -10.02 -6.58 -15.17
C TYR A 4 -10.08 -5.40 -14.22
N ILE A 5 -8.98 -4.66 -14.10
CA ILE A 5 -9.01 -3.32 -13.51
C ILE A 5 -9.65 -2.37 -14.54
N THR A 6 -10.78 -1.78 -14.18
CA THR A 6 -11.53 -0.88 -15.07
C THR A 6 -11.41 0.59 -14.69
N LYS A 7 -11.26 0.88 -13.41
CA LYS A 7 -11.05 2.26 -12.92
C LYS A 7 -10.17 2.30 -11.68
N ILE A 8 -9.40 3.36 -11.55
CA ILE A 8 -8.61 3.67 -10.35
C ILE A 8 -8.81 5.14 -10.00
N ALA A 9 -8.99 5.44 -8.72
CA ALA A 9 -8.94 6.78 -8.18
C ALA A 9 -8.11 6.81 -6.90
N TYR A 10 -7.54 7.96 -6.58
CA TYR A 10 -6.84 8.18 -5.33
C TYR A 10 -7.17 9.56 -4.73
N VAL A 11 -6.93 9.66 -3.43
CA VAL A 11 -7.08 10.87 -2.62
C VAL A 11 -5.87 10.99 -1.71
N LEU A 12 -5.41 12.22 -1.57
CA LEU A 12 -4.37 12.60 -0.64
C LEU A 12 -4.95 13.53 0.43
N PRO A 13 -4.43 13.51 1.66
CA PRO A 13 -4.71 14.55 2.65
C PRO A 13 -4.35 15.96 2.13
N GLU A 14 -5.05 16.97 2.60
CA GLU A 14 -4.76 18.35 2.20
C GLU A 14 -3.44 18.88 2.78
N LYS A 15 -3.10 18.44 4.00
CA LYS A 15 -1.91 18.91 4.70
C LYS A 15 -0.65 18.36 4.04
N VAL A 16 0.22 19.27 3.60
CA VAL A 16 1.53 18.94 3.02
C VAL A 16 2.62 19.19 4.06
N SER A 17 3.49 18.20 4.24
CA SER A 17 4.68 18.26 5.11
C SER A 17 5.93 18.31 4.25
N GLU A 18 6.61 19.44 4.23
CA GLU A 18 7.88 19.63 3.52
C GLU A 18 9.04 18.95 4.26
N ASN A 19 9.90 18.27 3.52
CA ASN A 19 11.11 17.68 4.07
C ASN A 19 12.29 18.68 4.05
N PRO A 20 13.15 18.69 5.08
CA PRO A 20 14.30 19.57 5.11
C PRO A 20 15.29 19.23 3.99
N LYS A 21 15.92 20.24 3.37
CA LYS A 21 16.92 20.07 2.33
C LYS A 21 18.24 19.54 2.91
N ASN A 22 18.35 18.24 3.15
CA ASN A 22 19.50 17.57 3.74
C ASN A 22 19.98 16.38 2.88
N ARG A 23 20.96 15.61 3.39
CA ARG A 23 21.51 14.43 2.71
C ARG A 23 20.46 13.33 2.53
N LEU A 24 19.59 13.13 3.51
CA LEU A 24 18.55 12.10 3.45
C LEU A 24 17.52 12.43 2.35
N THR A 25 17.01 13.66 2.31
CA THR A 25 16.09 14.12 1.27
C THR A 25 16.69 13.99 -0.14
N LYS A 26 17.98 14.32 -0.30
CA LYS A 26 18.68 14.12 -1.58
C LYS A 26 18.76 12.65 -1.98
N LYS A 27 19.00 11.74 -1.02
CA LYS A 27 19.08 10.29 -1.24
C LYS A 27 17.71 9.70 -1.54
N THR A 28 16.70 10.02 -0.74
CA THR A 28 15.35 9.45 -0.87
C THR A 28 14.57 10.05 -2.03
N GLY A 29 14.89 11.29 -2.42
CA GLY A 29 14.19 12.04 -3.46
C GLY A 29 12.81 12.56 -3.03
N ILE A 30 12.43 12.40 -1.75
CA ILE A 30 11.13 12.83 -1.20
C ILE A 30 11.27 14.26 -0.71
N LEU A 31 10.63 15.20 -1.38
CA LEU A 31 10.67 16.63 -1.02
C LEU A 31 9.51 17.02 -0.09
N SER A 32 8.36 16.42 -0.30
CA SER A 32 7.15 16.63 0.52
C SER A 32 6.34 15.35 0.62
N ARG A 33 5.39 15.35 1.53
CA ARG A 33 4.44 14.25 1.75
C ARG A 33 3.10 14.85 2.17
N HIS A 34 2.03 14.18 1.77
CA HIS A 34 0.71 14.46 2.30
C HIS A 34 0.53 13.67 3.60
N ILE A 35 0.04 14.32 4.65
CA ILE A 35 -0.19 13.71 5.95
C ILE A 35 -1.57 14.10 6.49
N CYS A 36 -2.26 13.15 7.07
CA CYS A 36 -3.58 13.37 7.68
C CYS A 36 -3.52 14.40 8.83
N SER A 37 -4.60 15.13 8.99
CA SER A 37 -4.88 15.87 10.23
C SER A 37 -5.18 14.90 11.38
N ASP A 38 -5.24 15.40 12.61
CA ASP A 38 -5.41 14.56 13.80
C ASP A 38 -6.73 13.79 13.80
N ASP A 39 -7.78 14.37 13.24
CA ASP A 39 -9.14 13.84 13.13
C ASP A 39 -9.40 13.03 11.86
N GLU A 40 -8.51 13.05 10.85
CA GLU A 40 -8.62 12.31 9.60
C GLU A 40 -7.95 10.94 9.73
N ILE A 41 -8.62 9.86 9.32
CA ILE A 41 -8.15 8.48 9.42
C ILE A 41 -8.15 7.78 8.05
N ALA A 42 -7.57 6.57 8.00
CA ALA A 42 -7.42 5.83 6.75
C ALA A 42 -8.76 5.53 6.05
N SER A 43 -9.80 5.20 6.82
CA SER A 43 -11.14 4.94 6.25
C SER A 43 -11.76 6.17 5.61
N ASP A 44 -11.50 7.40 6.11
CA ASP A 44 -11.99 8.62 5.49
C ASP A 44 -11.35 8.84 4.11
N LEU A 45 -10.05 8.55 3.98
CA LEU A 45 -9.34 8.59 2.69
C LEU A 45 -9.88 7.54 1.72
N ALA A 46 -10.09 6.30 2.20
CA ALA A 46 -10.66 5.21 1.41
C ALA A 46 -12.06 5.57 0.91
N MET A 47 -12.90 6.12 1.79
CA MET A 47 -14.26 6.56 1.45
C MET A 47 -14.26 7.63 0.37
N ARG A 48 -13.46 8.69 0.53
CA ARG A 48 -13.35 9.76 -0.48
C ARG A 48 -12.84 9.25 -1.84
N ALA A 49 -11.92 8.27 -1.84
CA ALA A 49 -11.45 7.66 -3.08
C ALA A 49 -12.55 6.84 -3.78
N ALA A 50 -13.37 6.11 -3.02
CA ALA A 50 -14.53 5.39 -3.55
C ALA A 50 -15.60 6.37 -4.09
N GLU A 51 -15.94 7.41 -3.32
CA GLU A 51 -16.89 8.45 -3.73
C GLU A 51 -16.48 9.15 -5.02
N LYS A 52 -15.18 9.36 -5.22
CA LYS A 52 -14.65 9.90 -6.48
C LYS A 52 -14.99 9.00 -7.66
N LEU A 53 -14.81 7.68 -7.55
CA LEU A 53 -15.20 6.72 -8.59
C LEU A 53 -16.72 6.70 -8.83
N PHE A 54 -17.51 6.78 -7.77
CA PHE A 54 -18.97 6.85 -7.90
C PHE A 54 -19.41 8.16 -8.60
N GLY A 55 -18.76 9.28 -8.28
CA GLY A 55 -18.96 10.55 -8.97
C GLY A 55 -18.55 10.52 -10.46
N GLU A 56 -17.63 9.63 -10.83
CA GLU A 56 -17.19 9.38 -12.21
C GLU A 56 -18.05 8.31 -12.95
N GLY A 57 -19.20 7.96 -12.37
CA GLY A 57 -20.21 7.11 -13.01
C GLY A 57 -20.06 5.61 -12.73
N VAL A 58 -19.31 5.21 -11.69
CA VAL A 58 -19.37 3.84 -11.19
C VAL A 58 -20.67 3.67 -10.41
N ASP A 59 -21.52 2.73 -10.84
CA ASP A 59 -22.70 2.40 -10.08
C ASP A 59 -22.34 1.55 -8.86
N LYS A 60 -22.54 2.11 -7.68
CA LYS A 60 -22.25 1.46 -6.40
C LYS A 60 -23.20 0.32 -6.09
N THR A 61 -24.39 0.29 -6.69
CA THR A 61 -25.37 -0.79 -6.49
C THR A 61 -24.94 -2.12 -7.11
N ASP A 62 -24.01 -2.07 -8.09
CA ASP A 62 -23.43 -3.25 -8.72
C ASP A 62 -22.23 -3.83 -7.96
N VAL A 63 -21.73 -3.13 -6.94
CA VAL A 63 -20.59 -3.60 -6.13
C VAL A 63 -21.06 -4.73 -5.22
N ASP A 64 -20.56 -5.92 -5.48
CA ASP A 64 -20.93 -7.13 -4.73
C ASP A 64 -19.83 -7.60 -3.76
N TYR A 65 -18.67 -6.97 -3.80
CA TYR A 65 -17.59 -7.23 -2.84
C TYR A 65 -16.72 -6.00 -2.56
N LEU A 66 -16.45 -5.72 -1.27
CA LEU A 66 -15.55 -4.68 -0.81
C LEU A 66 -14.34 -5.34 -0.12
N LEU A 67 -13.14 -5.12 -0.67
CA LEU A 67 -11.88 -5.51 -0.07
C LEU A 67 -11.14 -4.25 0.38
N LEU A 68 -10.76 -4.15 1.66
CA LEU A 68 -9.92 -3.09 2.16
C LEU A 68 -8.54 -3.64 2.54
N CYS A 69 -7.49 -3.05 2.01
CA CYS A 69 -6.12 -3.28 2.48
C CYS A 69 -5.66 -2.09 3.31
N THR A 70 -5.40 -2.35 4.59
CA THR A 70 -4.89 -1.32 5.51
C THR A 70 -4.14 -1.93 6.69
N GLN A 71 -3.10 -1.24 7.16
CA GLN A 71 -2.48 -1.46 8.47
C GLN A 71 -2.86 -0.36 9.48
N SER A 72 -3.81 0.50 9.09
CA SER A 72 -4.33 1.61 9.90
C SER A 72 -5.85 1.47 10.10
N PRO A 73 -6.34 0.33 10.67
CA PRO A 73 -7.78 0.10 10.84
C PRO A 73 -8.39 1.07 11.86
N ASP A 74 -9.68 1.38 11.70
CA ASP A 74 -10.42 2.27 12.62
C ASP A 74 -10.44 1.71 14.05
N TYR A 75 -10.65 0.39 14.17
CA TYR A 75 -10.78 -0.33 15.43
C TYR A 75 -10.12 -1.70 15.35
N TYR A 76 -9.84 -2.33 16.47
CA TYR A 76 -9.47 -3.75 16.49
C TYR A 76 -10.59 -4.66 16.01
N LEU A 77 -11.84 -4.27 16.29
CA LEU A 77 -13.09 -4.86 15.82
C LEU A 77 -14.21 -3.80 15.92
N PRO A 78 -15.18 -3.75 15.00
CA PRO A 78 -15.29 -4.62 13.84
C PRO A 78 -14.25 -4.30 12.74
N THR A 79 -14.23 -5.14 11.69
CA THR A 79 -13.51 -4.92 10.43
C THR A 79 -13.89 -3.57 9.82
N THR A 80 -12.92 -2.76 9.42
CA THR A 80 -13.14 -1.42 8.85
C THR A 80 -13.94 -1.47 7.54
N ALA A 81 -13.73 -2.49 6.70
CA ALA A 81 -14.50 -2.68 5.48
C ALA A 81 -16.01 -2.80 5.75
N CYS A 82 -16.43 -3.41 6.87
CA CYS A 82 -17.85 -3.48 7.25
C CYS A 82 -18.43 -2.11 7.56
N ILE A 83 -17.64 -1.23 8.18
CA ILE A 83 -18.04 0.17 8.45
C ILE A 83 -18.15 0.94 7.14
N LEU A 84 -17.19 0.76 6.24
CA LEU A 84 -17.19 1.42 4.92
C LEU A 84 -18.33 0.92 4.04
N GLN A 85 -18.71 -0.35 4.12
CA GLN A 85 -19.88 -0.88 3.38
C GLN A 85 -21.13 -0.07 3.71
N ASP A 86 -21.41 0.18 4.98
CA ASP A 86 -22.56 0.97 5.44
C ASP A 86 -22.43 2.46 5.06
N LYS A 87 -21.28 3.08 5.40
CA LYS A 87 -21.02 4.50 5.11
C LYS A 87 -21.10 4.84 3.61
N LEU A 88 -20.64 3.95 2.74
CA LEU A 88 -20.73 4.11 1.28
C LEU A 88 -22.13 3.80 0.73
N GLY A 89 -23.02 3.21 1.55
CA GLY A 89 -24.35 2.79 1.16
C GLY A 89 -24.32 1.67 0.12
N LEU A 90 -23.40 0.71 0.26
CA LEU A 90 -23.37 -0.52 -0.53
C LEU A 90 -24.43 -1.49 0.00
N SER A 91 -24.88 -2.43 -0.86
CA SER A 91 -25.86 -3.43 -0.49
C SER A 91 -25.44 -4.25 0.74
N ASN A 92 -26.42 -4.67 1.56
CA ASN A 92 -26.17 -5.64 2.64
C ASN A 92 -25.78 -7.04 2.12
N GLU A 93 -25.95 -7.30 0.83
CA GLU A 93 -25.47 -8.52 0.16
C GLU A 93 -24.02 -8.39 -0.31
N CYS A 94 -23.41 -7.20 -0.21
CA CYS A 94 -22.01 -6.95 -0.52
C CYS A 94 -21.11 -7.61 0.54
N GLY A 95 -20.23 -8.52 0.12
CA GLY A 95 -19.19 -9.06 1.00
C GLY A 95 -18.20 -7.97 1.40
N ALA A 96 -17.73 -7.93 2.66
CA ALA A 96 -16.79 -6.92 3.12
C ALA A 96 -15.70 -7.52 4.03
N VAL A 97 -14.41 -7.28 3.72
CA VAL A 97 -13.28 -7.81 4.49
C VAL A 97 -12.07 -6.91 4.45
N ASP A 98 -11.30 -6.87 5.55
CA ASP A 98 -9.96 -6.26 5.59
C ASP A 98 -8.86 -7.29 5.34
N ILE A 99 -7.80 -6.86 4.66
CA ILE A 99 -6.51 -7.55 4.67
C ILE A 99 -5.46 -6.64 5.30
N ASN A 100 -4.73 -7.18 6.29
CA ASN A 100 -3.67 -6.44 6.99
C ASN A 100 -2.33 -6.68 6.30
N LEU A 101 -2.05 -5.90 5.26
CA LEU A 101 -0.78 -5.89 4.53
C LEU A 101 -0.37 -4.46 4.21
N GLY A 102 0.93 -4.21 4.23
CA GLY A 102 1.52 -2.92 3.85
C GLY A 102 1.88 -2.85 2.35
N CYS A 103 3.15 -2.61 2.04
CA CYS A 103 3.65 -2.31 0.69
C CYS A 103 3.29 -3.33 -0.41
N SER A 104 3.15 -4.61 -0.06
CA SER A 104 2.73 -5.67 -0.99
C SER A 104 1.21 -5.84 -1.10
N GLY A 105 0.45 -5.12 -0.27
CA GLY A 105 -0.98 -5.34 -0.07
C GLY A 105 -1.81 -5.19 -1.34
N TYR A 106 -1.48 -4.24 -2.20
CA TYR A 106 -2.20 -4.07 -3.46
C TYR A 106 -2.09 -5.31 -4.37
N ILE A 107 -0.89 -5.87 -4.51
CA ILE A 107 -0.68 -7.08 -5.33
C ILE A 107 -1.37 -8.31 -4.73
N TYR A 108 -1.29 -8.49 -3.41
CA TYR A 108 -2.00 -9.57 -2.72
C TYR A 108 -3.52 -9.41 -2.86
N GLY A 109 -4.04 -8.18 -2.71
CA GLY A 109 -5.46 -7.88 -2.90
C GLY A 109 -5.94 -8.19 -4.32
N LEU A 110 -5.18 -7.76 -5.35
CA LEU A 110 -5.49 -8.12 -6.74
C LEU A 110 -5.52 -9.64 -6.97
N SER A 111 -4.60 -10.39 -6.33
CA SER A 111 -4.60 -11.86 -6.41
C SER A 111 -5.85 -12.49 -5.78
N ILE A 112 -6.30 -11.97 -4.63
CA ILE A 112 -7.53 -12.41 -3.96
C ILE A 112 -8.73 -12.10 -4.85
N VAL A 113 -8.85 -10.86 -5.34
CA VAL A 113 -9.96 -10.40 -6.19
C VAL A 113 -10.04 -11.22 -7.48
N LYS A 114 -8.89 -11.50 -8.12
CA LYS A 114 -8.85 -12.40 -9.28
C LYS A 114 -9.48 -13.75 -8.95
N GLY A 115 -9.08 -14.34 -7.81
CA GLY A 115 -9.63 -15.63 -7.37
C GLY A 115 -11.14 -15.58 -7.16
N LEU A 116 -11.67 -14.54 -6.53
CA LEU A 116 -13.11 -14.35 -6.30
C LEU A 116 -13.89 -14.20 -7.60
N ILE A 117 -13.41 -13.36 -8.54
CA ILE A 117 -14.07 -13.11 -9.81
C ILE A 117 -14.01 -14.35 -10.71
N GLU A 118 -12.86 -14.95 -10.92
CA GLU A 118 -12.70 -16.07 -11.84
C GLU A 118 -13.32 -17.38 -11.33
N SER A 119 -13.57 -17.49 -10.02
CA SER A 119 -14.36 -18.58 -9.44
C SER A 119 -15.89 -18.32 -9.47
N GLY A 120 -16.31 -17.14 -9.93
CA GLY A 120 -17.73 -16.77 -10.04
C GLY A 120 -18.39 -16.36 -8.72
N GLN A 121 -17.60 -16.06 -7.68
CA GLN A 121 -18.15 -15.64 -6.37
C GLN A 121 -18.60 -14.18 -6.37
N CYS A 122 -17.98 -13.32 -7.18
CA CYS A 122 -18.39 -11.93 -7.38
C CYS A 122 -18.11 -11.47 -8.82
N LYS A 123 -18.71 -10.35 -9.22
CA LYS A 123 -18.57 -9.77 -10.57
C LYS A 123 -17.92 -8.40 -10.54
N LYS A 124 -18.18 -7.61 -9.51
CA LYS A 124 -17.63 -6.24 -9.36
C LYS A 124 -17.11 -6.04 -7.95
N VAL A 125 -15.80 -5.84 -7.84
CA VAL A 125 -15.11 -5.63 -6.57
C VAL A 125 -14.67 -4.19 -6.47
N LEU A 126 -15.01 -3.53 -5.35
CA LEU A 126 -14.39 -2.30 -4.90
C LEU A 126 -13.19 -2.66 -4.01
N PHE A 127 -12.00 -2.52 -4.55
CA PHE A 127 -10.77 -2.74 -3.81
C PHE A 127 -10.21 -1.40 -3.33
N LEU A 128 -10.18 -1.20 -2.02
CA LEU A 128 -9.67 -0.01 -1.36
C LEU A 128 -8.31 -0.29 -0.75
N THR A 129 -7.40 0.67 -0.86
CA THR A 129 -6.20 0.71 -0.01
C THR A 129 -6.14 2.05 0.69
N ALA A 130 -5.79 2.09 1.97
CA ALA A 130 -5.67 3.34 2.71
C ALA A 130 -4.73 3.20 3.89
N GLU A 131 -3.87 4.22 4.10
CA GLU A 131 -2.87 4.20 5.15
C GLU A 131 -2.69 5.58 5.76
N THR A 132 -2.52 5.60 7.08
CA THR A 132 -2.15 6.78 7.86
C THR A 132 -0.92 6.51 8.72
N TYR A 133 0.17 6.10 8.06
CA TYR A 133 1.43 5.77 8.73
C TYR A 133 2.03 6.96 9.49
N SER A 134 1.72 8.20 9.08
CA SER A 134 2.14 9.38 9.82
C SER A 134 1.73 9.34 11.30
N LYS A 135 0.60 8.69 11.62
CA LYS A 135 0.09 8.54 12.99
C LYS A 135 0.85 7.53 13.84
N TYR A 136 1.65 6.65 13.24
CA TYR A 136 2.52 5.71 13.96
C TYR A 136 3.94 6.26 14.17
N ILE A 137 4.30 7.39 13.55
CA ILE A 137 5.67 7.87 13.51
C ILE A 137 5.86 8.96 14.55
N ASN A 138 6.92 8.83 15.35
CA ASN A 138 7.32 9.88 16.27
C ASN A 138 7.90 11.09 15.51
N GLU A 139 7.47 12.29 15.83
CA GLU A 139 7.90 13.54 15.19
C GLU A 139 9.41 13.80 15.32
N LYS A 140 10.08 13.18 16.29
CA LYS A 140 11.52 13.30 16.54
C LYS A 140 12.34 12.17 15.91
N ASP A 141 11.70 11.20 15.23
CA ASP A 141 12.42 10.14 14.52
C ASP A 141 12.63 10.50 13.04
N ASN A 142 13.74 11.21 12.78
CA ASN A 142 14.11 11.61 11.42
C ASN A 142 14.54 10.45 10.51
N THR A 143 14.59 9.21 11.01
CA THR A 143 14.92 8.04 10.19
C THR A 143 13.72 7.58 9.36
N VAL A 144 12.51 7.74 9.86
CA VAL A 144 11.26 7.31 9.21
C VAL A 144 10.30 8.47 8.89
N LEU A 145 10.30 9.53 9.71
CA LEU A 145 9.43 10.69 9.54
C LEU A 145 9.41 11.26 8.10
N PRO A 146 10.56 11.46 7.43
CA PRO A 146 10.58 12.06 6.11
C PRO A 146 10.26 11.09 4.96
N LEU A 147 9.88 9.84 5.25
CA LEU A 147 9.67 8.81 4.23
C LEU A 147 8.21 8.59 3.89
N PHE A 148 7.36 8.44 4.91
CA PHE A 148 5.99 7.99 4.72
C PHE A 148 4.99 9.14 4.54
N GLY A 149 4.12 8.99 3.54
CA GLY A 149 2.94 9.81 3.33
C GLY A 149 1.67 9.00 3.51
N ASP A 150 0.55 9.69 3.74
CA ASP A 150 -0.77 9.10 3.89
C ASP A 150 -1.54 9.22 2.58
N ALA A 151 -2.38 8.22 2.29
CA ALA A 151 -3.22 8.21 1.08
C ALA A 151 -4.38 7.22 1.21
N GLY A 152 -5.37 7.39 0.34
CA GLY A 152 -6.42 6.42 0.08
C GLY A 152 -6.60 6.19 -1.41
N THR A 153 -6.87 4.96 -1.82
CA THR A 153 -7.15 4.61 -3.22
C THR A 153 -8.36 3.71 -3.34
N ALA A 154 -8.99 3.77 -4.49
CA ALA A 154 -10.09 2.90 -4.87
C ALA A 154 -9.85 2.34 -6.27
N THR A 155 -9.99 1.03 -6.41
CA THR A 155 -9.85 0.31 -7.67
C THR A 155 -11.11 -0.50 -7.92
N ILE A 156 -11.71 -0.34 -9.08
CA ILE A 156 -12.79 -1.22 -9.55
C ILE A 156 -12.19 -2.34 -10.37
N ILE A 157 -12.51 -3.57 -9.99
CA ILE A 157 -12.17 -4.77 -10.73
C ILE A 157 -13.47 -5.48 -11.12
N GLU A 158 -13.63 -5.76 -12.41
CA GLU A 158 -14.85 -6.33 -12.97
C GLU A 158 -14.60 -7.65 -13.69
N ALA A 159 -15.61 -8.50 -13.65
CA ALA A 159 -15.67 -9.72 -14.43
C ALA A 159 -16.00 -9.39 -15.90
N VAL A 160 -15.09 -9.67 -16.81
CA VAL A 160 -15.29 -9.45 -18.24
C VAL A 160 -15.33 -10.80 -18.96
N ASP A 161 -16.30 -10.98 -19.83
CA ASP A 161 -16.40 -12.17 -20.69
C ASP A 161 -15.56 -11.94 -21.95
N THR A 162 -14.33 -12.39 -21.92
CA THR A 162 -13.35 -12.19 -23.00
C THR A 162 -12.34 -13.31 -23.04
N GLU A 163 -11.75 -13.52 -24.21
CA GLU A 163 -10.58 -14.39 -24.41
C GLU A 163 -9.26 -13.64 -24.12
N ASP A 164 -9.30 -12.32 -24.04
CA ASP A 164 -8.12 -11.51 -23.73
C ASP A 164 -7.65 -11.75 -22.28
N ASN A 165 -6.38 -11.47 -22.05
CA ASN A 165 -5.79 -11.57 -20.73
C ASN A 165 -6.19 -10.36 -19.86
N GLY A 166 -6.72 -10.64 -18.67
CA GLY A 166 -6.96 -9.61 -17.65
C GLY A 166 -5.82 -9.54 -16.63
N LEU A 167 -6.16 -9.62 -15.36
CA LEU A 167 -5.16 -9.89 -14.31
C LEU A 167 -4.60 -11.29 -14.53
N GLU A 168 -3.31 -11.39 -14.85
CA GLU A 168 -2.71 -12.68 -15.19
C GLU A 168 -2.07 -13.37 -13.99
N GLY A 169 -0.77 -13.60 -14.07
CA GLY A 169 -0.03 -14.36 -13.08
C GLY A 169 0.35 -13.53 -11.86
N PHE A 170 0.47 -14.20 -10.72
CA PHE A 170 1.00 -13.62 -9.48
C PHE A 170 2.14 -14.47 -8.96
N VAL A 171 3.16 -13.84 -8.40
CA VAL A 171 4.22 -14.46 -7.62
C VAL A 171 4.16 -13.88 -6.22
N LEU A 172 3.76 -14.69 -5.28
CA LEU A 172 3.60 -14.30 -3.87
C LEU A 172 4.68 -15.02 -3.05
N GLY A 173 5.08 -14.40 -1.93
CA GLY A 173 6.04 -14.98 -1.03
C GLY A 173 6.13 -14.21 0.28
N THR A 174 6.61 -14.86 1.33
CA THR A 174 6.70 -14.28 2.67
C THR A 174 7.99 -14.70 3.35
N ASN A 175 8.67 -13.73 3.97
CA ASN A 175 9.78 -13.98 4.89
C ASN A 175 9.44 -13.44 6.28
N GLY A 176 8.80 -14.26 7.10
CA GLY A 176 8.40 -13.90 8.46
C GLY A 176 9.55 -13.74 9.44
N ALA A 177 10.76 -14.20 9.13
CA ALA A 177 11.93 -14.06 10.00
C ALA A 177 12.33 -12.57 10.18
N GLY A 178 11.99 -11.71 9.20
CA GLY A 178 12.30 -10.28 9.22
C GLY A 178 11.27 -9.38 9.91
N TYR A 179 10.27 -9.93 10.60
CA TYR A 179 9.11 -9.16 11.13
C TYR A 179 9.50 -7.97 12.02
N GLN A 180 10.60 -8.07 12.75
CA GLN A 180 11.09 -7.03 13.64
C GLN A 180 11.73 -5.82 12.91
N ASN A 181 12.02 -5.94 11.61
CA ASN A 181 12.68 -4.89 10.86
C ASN A 181 11.76 -3.75 10.43
N LEU A 182 10.45 -3.94 10.51
CA LEU A 182 9.43 -2.90 10.30
C LEU A 182 8.22 -3.25 11.17
N ILE A 183 8.06 -2.55 12.29
CA ILE A 183 7.11 -2.93 13.31
C ILE A 183 6.66 -1.73 14.16
N VAL A 184 5.40 -1.75 14.62
CA VAL A 184 4.94 -1.03 15.81
C VAL A 184 4.84 -2.06 16.93
N PRO A 185 5.74 -2.08 17.91
CA PRO A 185 5.83 -3.19 18.86
C PRO A 185 4.62 -3.32 19.80
N VAL A 186 4.08 -2.18 20.25
CA VAL A 186 3.02 -2.11 21.27
C VAL A 186 1.72 -1.61 20.67
N GLY A 187 0.61 -2.20 21.07
CA GLY A 187 -0.74 -1.85 20.63
C GLY A 187 -1.56 -3.07 20.19
N GLY A 188 -0.91 -4.12 19.69
CA GLY A 188 -1.56 -5.39 19.37
C GLY A 188 -1.68 -6.32 20.58
N MET A 189 -2.24 -7.52 20.37
CA MET A 189 -2.51 -8.49 21.44
C MET A 189 -1.26 -9.07 22.09
N ARG A 190 -0.11 -9.09 21.41
CA ARG A 190 1.14 -9.62 21.97
C ARG A 190 1.73 -8.68 23.03
N GLN A 191 1.59 -7.37 22.82
CA GLN A 191 2.03 -6.33 23.74
C GLN A 191 0.92 -5.27 23.79
N ARG A 192 -0.04 -5.48 24.70
CA ARG A 192 -1.18 -4.57 24.82
C ARG A 192 -0.75 -3.24 25.44
N MET A 193 -1.36 -2.15 25.01
CA MET A 193 -1.03 -0.79 25.45
C MET A 193 -1.05 -0.64 26.97
N GLN A 194 -2.09 -1.19 27.60
CA GLN A 194 -2.30 -1.07 29.06
C GLN A 194 -1.37 -1.95 29.90
N ASP A 195 -0.79 -3.01 29.32
CA ASP A 195 0.04 -3.98 30.06
C ASP A 195 1.54 -3.80 29.77
N THR A 196 1.90 -2.84 28.91
CA THR A 196 3.27 -2.64 28.47
C THR A 196 3.77 -1.26 28.89
N GLU A 197 4.87 -1.24 29.67
CA GLU A 197 5.53 0.00 30.06
C GLU A 197 6.04 0.76 28.83
N LEU A 198 5.97 2.10 28.89
CA LEU A 198 6.55 2.95 27.88
C LEU A 198 8.06 2.84 27.94
N ASN A 199 8.67 2.45 26.85
CA ASN A 199 10.12 2.40 26.68
C ASN A 199 10.57 3.45 25.66
N GLU A 200 11.32 4.41 26.13
CA GLU A 200 11.85 5.52 25.32
C GLU A 200 13.27 5.20 24.86
N GLN A 201 13.56 5.48 23.61
CA GLN A 201 14.86 5.24 22.98
C GLN A 201 15.32 6.48 22.24
N THR A 202 16.57 6.85 22.44
CA THR A 202 17.24 7.88 21.63
C THR A 202 18.51 7.27 21.07
N ASP A 203 18.69 7.33 19.74
CA ASP A 203 19.90 6.84 19.10
C ASP A 203 21.06 7.88 19.18
N GLU A 204 22.25 7.48 18.74
CA GLU A 204 23.45 8.34 18.71
C GLU A 204 23.32 9.60 17.85
N TYR A 205 22.32 9.65 16.96
CA TYR A 205 22.02 10.78 16.08
C TYR A 205 20.90 11.68 16.62
N GLY A 206 20.35 11.37 17.81
CA GLY A 206 19.28 12.13 18.45
C GLY A 206 17.89 11.81 17.92
N ASN A 207 17.70 10.74 17.17
CA ASN A 207 16.36 10.28 16.79
C ASN A 207 15.70 9.62 17.98
N TYR A 208 14.54 10.13 18.35
CA TYR A 208 13.76 9.66 19.48
C TYR A 208 12.52 8.91 19.03
N ARG A 209 12.24 7.79 19.69
CA ARG A 209 11.00 7.03 19.54
C ARG A 209 10.69 6.24 20.80
N THR A 210 9.47 5.77 20.90
CA THR A 210 9.02 4.86 21.94
C THR A 210 8.72 3.48 21.35
N ASN A 211 8.47 2.51 22.19
CA ASN A 211 7.98 1.19 21.75
C ASN A 211 6.53 1.20 21.22
N ARG A 212 5.86 2.36 21.24
CA ARG A 212 4.53 2.57 20.63
C ARG A 212 4.60 3.20 19.24
N ASP A 213 5.80 3.59 18.83
CA ASP A 213 6.04 4.22 17.53
C ASP A 213 6.54 3.20 16.49
N LEU A 214 6.42 3.56 15.23
CA LEU A 214 6.94 2.78 14.11
C LEU A 214 8.48 2.71 14.18
N TYR A 215 9.00 1.51 14.20
CA TYR A 215 10.42 1.22 14.02
C TYR A 215 10.68 0.63 12.64
N MET A 216 11.72 1.11 11.97
CA MET A 216 12.21 0.54 10.71
C MET A 216 13.74 0.40 10.71
N HIS A 217 14.22 -0.81 10.47
CA HIS A 217 15.62 -1.10 10.21
C HIS A 217 15.89 -0.95 8.70
N GLY A 218 16.17 0.27 8.26
CA GLY A 218 16.21 0.64 6.84
C GLY A 218 17.17 -0.19 5.98
N SER A 219 18.35 -0.59 6.48
CA SER A 219 19.30 -1.43 5.72
C SER A 219 18.75 -2.85 5.55
N ALA A 220 18.19 -3.47 6.59
CA ALA A 220 17.63 -4.81 6.50
C ALA A 220 16.44 -4.87 5.52
N ILE A 221 15.58 -3.84 5.52
CA ILE A 221 14.49 -3.72 4.54
C ILE A 221 15.04 -3.54 3.12
N SER A 222 16.09 -2.74 2.95
CA SER A 222 16.74 -2.55 1.64
C SER A 222 17.37 -3.83 1.13
N ASP A 223 18.12 -4.54 1.97
CA ASP A 223 18.77 -5.81 1.62
C ASP A 223 17.74 -6.87 1.22
N PHE A 224 16.64 -6.99 1.99
CA PHE A 224 15.51 -7.86 1.67
C PHE A 224 14.92 -7.52 0.29
N ALA A 225 14.62 -6.25 0.02
CA ALA A 225 14.00 -5.86 -1.25
C ALA A 225 14.93 -6.11 -2.43
N LEU A 226 16.23 -5.78 -2.31
CA LEU A 226 17.22 -5.98 -3.37
C LEU A 226 17.57 -7.46 -3.63
N ASP A 227 17.30 -8.35 -2.68
CA ASP A 227 17.43 -9.80 -2.88
C ASP A 227 16.17 -10.41 -3.51
N VAL A 228 14.98 -10.03 -3.01
CA VAL A 228 13.73 -10.71 -3.35
C VAL A 228 13.11 -10.20 -4.65
N VAL A 229 13.12 -8.87 -4.88
CA VAL A 229 12.38 -8.27 -6.02
C VAL A 229 12.94 -8.71 -7.37
N PRO A 230 14.26 -8.74 -7.63
CA PRO A 230 14.80 -9.24 -8.90
C PRO A 230 14.39 -10.69 -9.18
N LYS A 231 14.49 -11.56 -8.17
CA LYS A 231 14.05 -12.96 -8.28
C LYS A 231 12.55 -13.07 -8.55
N THR A 232 11.74 -12.14 -8.04
CA THR A 232 10.30 -12.11 -8.26
C THR A 232 9.97 -11.66 -9.69
N VAL A 233 10.70 -10.67 -10.23
CA VAL A 233 10.57 -10.26 -11.63
C VAL A 233 10.89 -11.43 -12.57
N ASP A 234 12.00 -12.14 -12.34
CA ASP A 234 12.35 -13.31 -13.16
C ASP A 234 11.28 -14.41 -13.07
N LYS A 235 10.77 -14.67 -11.87
CA LYS A 235 9.72 -15.68 -11.65
C LYS A 235 8.41 -15.34 -12.34
N ILE A 236 7.98 -14.05 -12.33
CA ILE A 236 6.71 -13.67 -12.97
C ILE A 236 6.84 -13.76 -14.50
N LEU A 237 7.94 -13.30 -15.07
CA LEU A 237 8.21 -13.43 -16.50
C LEU A 237 8.22 -14.91 -16.94
N ALA A 238 8.92 -15.78 -16.18
CA ALA A 238 8.93 -17.20 -16.47
C ALA A 238 7.53 -17.84 -16.33
N LYS A 239 6.73 -17.42 -15.34
CA LYS A 239 5.38 -17.94 -15.10
C LYS A 239 4.39 -17.55 -16.21
N THR A 240 4.51 -16.33 -16.73
CA THR A 240 3.63 -15.81 -17.80
C THR A 240 4.15 -16.15 -19.20
N GLY A 241 5.40 -16.63 -19.32
CA GLY A 241 6.05 -16.85 -20.60
C GLY A 241 6.48 -15.57 -21.31
N MET A 242 6.34 -14.41 -20.67
CA MET A 242 6.69 -13.10 -21.25
C MET A 242 8.19 -12.83 -21.17
N LYS A 243 8.70 -12.12 -22.15
CA LYS A 243 10.05 -11.53 -22.13
C LYS A 243 9.96 -10.09 -21.63
N LYS A 244 11.07 -9.57 -21.09
CA LYS A 244 11.13 -8.16 -20.62
C LYS A 244 10.74 -7.15 -21.69
N ASN A 245 11.11 -7.38 -22.95
CA ASN A 245 10.81 -6.49 -24.08
C ASN A 245 9.36 -6.60 -24.60
N GLU A 246 8.55 -7.47 -24.03
CA GLU A 246 7.11 -7.59 -24.28
C GLU A 246 6.29 -6.89 -23.18
N VAL A 247 6.97 -6.32 -22.17
CA VAL A 247 6.35 -5.56 -21.10
C VAL A 247 6.43 -4.07 -21.43
N ASP A 248 5.28 -3.42 -21.55
CA ASP A 248 5.19 -2.00 -21.89
C ASP A 248 5.64 -1.10 -20.73
N TYR A 249 5.39 -1.52 -19.47
CA TYR A 249 5.66 -0.69 -18.32
C TYR A 249 5.87 -1.48 -17.03
N PHE A 250 6.85 -1.05 -16.21
CA PHE A 250 7.12 -1.61 -14.89
C PHE A 250 6.72 -0.62 -13.80
N VAL A 251 5.80 -1.02 -12.93
CA VAL A 251 5.36 -0.23 -11.77
C VAL A 251 5.76 -0.96 -10.50
N PHE A 252 6.73 -0.39 -9.77
CA PHE A 252 7.15 -0.90 -8.47
C PHE A 252 6.48 -0.13 -7.34
N HIS A 253 6.43 -0.74 -6.15
CA HIS A 253 6.12 -0.01 -4.93
C HIS A 253 7.04 1.21 -4.78
N GLN A 254 6.47 2.38 -4.53
CA GLN A 254 7.14 3.68 -4.48
C GLN A 254 7.77 3.95 -3.10
N ALA A 255 8.80 3.17 -2.72
CA ALA A 255 9.45 3.29 -1.41
C ALA A 255 10.26 4.59 -1.28
N ASN A 256 11.17 4.83 -2.19
CA ASN A 256 11.96 6.06 -2.36
C ASN A 256 12.79 5.98 -3.66
N LYS A 257 13.29 7.13 -4.13
CA LYS A 257 14.07 7.22 -5.38
C LYS A 257 15.30 6.30 -5.40
N PHE A 258 16.05 6.24 -4.30
CA PHE A 258 17.25 5.40 -4.21
C PHE A 258 16.90 3.93 -4.41
N MET A 259 15.86 3.43 -3.71
CA MET A 259 15.41 2.04 -3.85
C MET A 259 14.95 1.74 -5.29
N LEU A 260 14.14 2.61 -5.88
CA LEU A 260 13.64 2.44 -7.24
C LEU A 260 14.78 2.35 -8.27
N GLN A 261 15.79 3.22 -8.17
CA GLN A 261 16.95 3.19 -9.04
C GLN A 261 17.77 1.89 -8.89
N PHE A 262 17.97 1.42 -7.66
CA PHE A 262 18.68 0.16 -7.42
C PHE A 262 17.89 -1.04 -7.92
N LEU A 263 16.56 -1.06 -7.73
CA LEU A 263 15.70 -2.13 -8.25
C LEU A 263 15.72 -2.15 -9.78
N GLN A 264 15.62 -0.99 -10.43
CA GLN A 264 15.72 -0.90 -11.88
C GLN A 264 17.04 -1.50 -12.39
N MET A 265 18.16 -1.16 -11.76
CA MET A 265 19.46 -1.71 -12.10
C MET A 265 19.56 -3.21 -11.82
N LYS A 266 19.10 -3.68 -10.66
CA LYS A 266 19.17 -5.08 -10.24
C LYS A 266 18.25 -6.01 -11.04
N CYS A 267 17.14 -5.48 -11.52
CA CYS A 267 16.21 -6.21 -12.39
C CYS A 267 16.61 -6.13 -13.88
N ASP A 268 17.72 -5.45 -14.21
CA ASP A 268 18.16 -5.21 -15.59
C ASP A 268 17.06 -4.52 -16.43
N LEU A 269 16.56 -3.39 -15.91
CA LEU A 269 15.47 -2.60 -16.46
C LEU A 269 15.86 -1.15 -16.79
N LEU A 270 17.16 -0.84 -16.96
CA LEU A 270 17.63 0.52 -17.21
C LEU A 270 17.09 1.11 -18.52
N ASP A 271 16.86 0.25 -19.51
CA ASP A 271 16.35 0.63 -20.83
C ASP A 271 14.81 0.56 -20.94
N TYR A 272 14.12 0.29 -19.82
CA TYR A 272 12.67 0.12 -19.79
C TYR A 272 11.96 1.24 -19.03
N PRO A 273 10.74 1.64 -19.44
CA PRO A 273 9.94 2.61 -18.71
C PRO A 273 9.58 2.12 -17.31
N TYR A 274 9.76 2.97 -16.32
CA TYR A 274 9.29 2.74 -14.95
C TYR A 274 8.79 4.04 -14.33
N TRP A 275 7.87 3.92 -13.38
CA TRP A 275 7.27 5.08 -12.73
C TRP A 275 8.03 5.50 -11.47
N ASN A 276 8.09 6.81 -11.22
CA ASN A 276 8.67 7.38 -10.01
C ASN A 276 7.97 8.69 -9.66
N ASP A 277 7.12 8.68 -8.63
CA ASP A 277 6.35 9.83 -8.13
C ASP A 277 6.63 10.16 -6.66
N VAL A 278 7.62 9.50 -6.04
CA VAL A 278 7.94 9.67 -4.61
C VAL A 278 8.25 11.10 -4.19
N LYS A 279 8.53 11.99 -5.14
CA LYS A 279 9.02 13.35 -4.88
C LYS A 279 8.06 14.16 -4.01
N GLU A 280 6.77 14.07 -4.28
CA GLU A 280 5.70 14.88 -3.64
C GLU A 280 4.76 14.03 -2.78
N TYR A 281 4.73 12.72 -3.00
CA TYR A 281 3.85 11.80 -2.27
C TYR A 281 4.56 11.04 -1.14
N GLY A 282 5.86 10.81 -1.29
CA GLY A 282 6.59 9.91 -0.39
C GLY A 282 6.18 8.45 -0.58
N ASN A 283 6.42 7.65 0.45
CA ASN A 283 6.00 6.25 0.49
C ASN A 283 4.58 6.17 1.08
N THR A 284 3.59 5.96 0.25
CA THR A 284 2.18 5.81 0.65
C THR A 284 1.78 4.33 0.88
N VAL A 285 2.75 3.47 1.18
CA VAL A 285 2.58 2.06 1.58
C VAL A 285 1.78 1.25 0.57
N SER A 286 0.59 0.74 0.95
CA SER A 286 -0.30 -0.05 0.08
C SER A 286 -0.92 0.77 -1.06
N CYS A 287 -0.99 2.09 -0.91
CA CYS A 287 -1.55 3.01 -1.91
C CYS A 287 -0.56 3.34 -3.05
N SER A 288 0.73 3.05 -2.88
CA SER A 288 1.77 3.57 -3.78
C SER A 288 1.70 3.03 -5.21
N ILE A 289 1.30 1.77 -5.40
CA ILE A 289 1.15 1.17 -6.75
C ILE A 289 -0.09 1.69 -7.47
N PRO A 290 -1.28 1.72 -6.86
CA PRO A 290 -2.46 2.25 -7.55
C PRO A 290 -2.41 3.77 -7.78
N ILE A 291 -1.59 4.53 -7.04
CA ILE A 291 -1.32 5.95 -7.34
C ILE A 291 -0.43 6.08 -8.58
N ALA A 292 0.61 5.26 -8.67
CA ALA A 292 1.55 5.23 -9.79
C ALA A 292 0.90 4.77 -11.10
#